data_1946519dd1afa306ee3adb07b4a9325a
#
_entry.id   1946519dd1afa306ee3adb07b4a9325a
#
_cell.length_a   1.000
_cell.length_b   1.000
_cell.length_c   1.000
_cell.angle_alpha   90.00
_cell.angle_beta   90.00
_cell.angle_gamma   90.00
#
_symmetry.space_group_name_H-M   'P 1'
#
loop_
_entity.id
_entity.type
_entity.pdbx_description
1 polymer ?
#
loop_
_entity_poly.entity_id
_entity_poly.type
_entity_poly.pdbx_seq_one_letter_code
_entity_poly.pdbx_strand_id
1 'polypeptide(L)'
;MAIFRLHIPFLDDVRAKGLKTAVRSKYEDIVTRITTGMTPADVRSLLRDDPVGRPNPRLKPHSESFWFHIKPTYYHQLMDGFYPTFRLGWLSTYFFAFEIITGIYLMIFYTPSPLVAYKNMLNILSNVPFGDLMRDLHKLGAEAMVAIVALHMLRTFLTGSYKKPRQFTWFTGVILLGVTLILSFSGYLLPWDQLSLWAVTIGASMAEAAPPEVVGRTLNLLVRGAPDFGANGLLRFYLLHVVLLPAVGVIALSVHYYKVVIHGHSLPPEAEAVGEDTAKRVPMEARVYFMPKILTRELFYVTGLTGLLVLISVFIYNAPPLEAHADPLITPLHITSPWYFLWLQGMLKIGDKVLWGVVIPTGMIGFILLLPYFEVGPSRRYGDRRIGLSAAALSVAGLAVLSFMGSPWYLVTSSPDQEAVAALVPQTHPGPLREADWAELEFGTYQASQWPLAPTPTLRDLLYLFEEHLGPAEGPERRDVEGFMIVEDWQTDLKKVTLRVVWTNPDGSPHEFSQSVYLHRESRYGGG
;
A
#
# COMPACT_ATOMS: atom_id res chain seq x y z
N MET A 1 -31.61 12.64 19.17
CA MET A 1 -31.16 12.28 17.81
C MET A 1 -30.24 13.38 17.30
N ALA A 2 -28.91 13.22 17.45
CA ALA A 2 -27.96 14.17 16.87
C ALA A 2 -27.82 13.84 15.38
N ILE A 3 -28.41 14.67 14.55
CA ILE A 3 -28.28 14.58 13.09
C ILE A 3 -26.80 14.87 12.78
N PHE A 4 -26.10 13.91 12.23
CA PHE A 4 -24.75 14.07 11.71
C PHE A 4 -24.77 15.17 10.61
N ARG A 5 -24.42 16.40 10.96
CA ARG A 5 -24.20 17.46 9.95
C ARG A 5 -22.75 17.37 9.52
N LEU A 6 -22.53 16.91 8.30
CA LEU A 6 -21.23 16.99 7.64
C LEU A 6 -20.81 18.47 7.59
N HIS A 7 -19.86 18.86 8.43
CA HIS A 7 -19.35 20.23 8.47
C HIS A 7 -18.18 20.34 7.48
N ILE A 8 -18.46 20.84 6.29
CA ILE A 8 -17.45 21.13 5.27
C ILE A 8 -17.19 22.63 5.26
N PRO A 9 -16.06 23.12 5.81
CA PRO A 9 -15.77 24.57 5.95
C PRO A 9 -15.90 25.34 4.64
N PHE A 10 -15.57 24.71 3.51
CA PHE A 10 -15.70 25.32 2.19
C PHE A 10 -17.16 25.63 1.83
N LEU A 11 -18.09 24.75 2.16
CA LEU A 11 -19.51 24.99 1.90
C LEU A 11 -20.08 26.14 2.73
N ASP A 12 -19.58 26.31 3.93
CA ASP A 12 -19.97 27.45 4.78
C ASP A 12 -19.41 28.77 4.24
N ASP A 13 -18.16 28.75 3.74
CA ASP A 13 -17.59 29.90 3.02
C ASP A 13 -18.36 30.23 1.75
N VAL A 14 -18.81 29.24 1.00
CA VAL A 14 -19.65 29.43 -0.21
C VAL A 14 -20.99 30.05 0.15
N ARG A 15 -21.63 29.59 1.22
CA ARG A 15 -22.92 30.14 1.69
C ARG A 15 -22.77 31.57 2.19
N ALA A 16 -21.66 31.89 2.87
CA ALA A 16 -21.43 33.20 3.47
C ALA A 16 -20.96 34.26 2.45
N LYS A 17 -20.12 33.88 1.47
CA LYS A 17 -19.39 34.83 0.59
C LYS A 17 -19.66 34.64 -0.89
N GLY A 18 -20.46 33.63 -1.26
CA GLY A 18 -20.68 33.20 -2.64
C GLY A 18 -19.54 32.35 -3.21
N LEU A 19 -19.84 31.48 -4.19
CA LEU A 19 -18.92 30.49 -4.75
C LEU A 19 -17.64 31.13 -5.32
N LYS A 20 -17.75 32.20 -6.10
CA LYS A 20 -16.58 32.85 -6.74
C LYS A 20 -15.61 33.39 -5.71
N THR A 21 -16.11 34.03 -4.64
CA THR A 21 -15.29 34.59 -3.56
C THR A 21 -14.68 33.49 -2.69
N ALA A 22 -15.44 32.42 -2.38
CA ALA A 22 -14.94 31.28 -1.61
C ALA A 22 -13.83 30.54 -2.35
N VAL A 23 -13.99 30.28 -3.66
CA VAL A 23 -12.96 29.65 -4.51
C VAL A 23 -11.71 30.52 -4.57
N ARG A 24 -11.87 31.83 -4.81
CA ARG A 24 -10.73 32.76 -4.84
C ARG A 24 -9.99 32.81 -3.50
N SER A 25 -10.72 32.90 -2.40
CA SER A 25 -10.13 32.90 -1.05
C SER A 25 -9.37 31.60 -0.75
N LYS A 26 -9.89 30.45 -1.17
CA LYS A 26 -9.20 29.16 -1.04
C LYS A 26 -7.95 29.07 -1.92
N TYR A 27 -8.03 29.56 -3.15
CA TYR A 27 -6.86 29.63 -4.03
C TYR A 27 -5.76 30.51 -3.43
N GLU A 28 -6.11 31.71 -2.95
CA GLU A 28 -5.18 32.62 -2.31
C GLU A 28 -4.56 31.99 -1.04
N ASP A 29 -5.35 31.32 -0.20
CA ASP A 29 -4.89 30.58 0.97
C ASP A 29 -3.91 29.45 0.59
N ILE A 30 -4.20 28.65 -0.43
CA ILE A 30 -3.34 27.57 -0.92
C ILE A 30 -2.01 28.15 -1.43
N VAL A 31 -2.06 29.17 -2.27
CA VAL A 31 -0.84 29.82 -2.79
C VAL A 31 0.00 30.37 -1.66
N THR A 32 -0.59 31.11 -0.72
CA THR A 32 0.10 31.69 0.44
C THR A 32 0.76 30.61 1.31
N ARG A 33 0.12 29.44 1.47
CA ARG A 33 0.66 28.33 2.25
C ARG A 33 1.83 27.64 1.54
N ILE A 34 1.69 27.39 0.22
CA ILE A 34 2.74 26.75 -0.58
C ILE A 34 3.96 27.65 -0.69
N THR A 35 3.74 28.94 -0.87
CA THR A 35 4.80 29.94 -1.11
C THR A 35 5.32 30.62 0.16
N THR A 36 5.02 30.04 1.35
CA THR A 36 5.51 30.55 2.64
C THR A 36 5.16 32.02 2.92
N GLY A 37 3.92 32.41 2.62
CA GLY A 37 3.37 33.73 2.92
C GLY A 37 3.28 34.69 1.73
N MET A 38 3.67 34.28 0.52
CA MET A 38 3.46 35.09 -0.67
C MET A 38 2.01 34.96 -1.18
N THR A 39 1.44 36.09 -1.59
CA THR A 39 0.15 36.11 -2.26
C THR A 39 0.29 35.71 -3.73
N PRO A 40 -0.79 35.36 -4.45
CA PRO A 40 -0.74 35.13 -5.90
C PRO A 40 -0.21 36.33 -6.69
N ALA A 41 -0.42 37.55 -6.19
CA ALA A 41 0.14 38.76 -6.79
C ALA A 41 1.67 38.84 -6.61
N ASP A 42 2.17 38.47 -5.44
CA ASP A 42 3.61 38.42 -5.15
C ASP A 42 4.30 37.36 -6.04
N VAL A 43 3.69 36.18 -6.19
CA VAL A 43 4.22 35.10 -7.05
C VAL A 43 4.24 35.56 -8.52
N ARG A 44 3.18 36.23 -8.98
CA ARG A 44 3.13 36.78 -10.34
C ARG A 44 4.20 37.85 -10.56
N SER A 45 4.37 38.76 -9.60
CA SER A 45 5.43 39.79 -9.61
C SER A 45 6.82 39.17 -9.67
N LEU A 46 7.05 38.09 -8.92
CA LEU A 46 8.32 37.35 -8.93
C LEU A 46 8.61 36.74 -10.31
N LEU A 47 7.59 36.12 -10.94
CA LEU A 47 7.70 35.48 -12.26
C LEU A 47 7.90 36.49 -13.40
N ARG A 48 7.39 37.72 -13.24
CA ARG A 48 7.51 38.80 -14.25
C ARG A 48 8.67 39.74 -13.99
N ASP A 49 9.39 39.53 -12.89
CA ASP A 49 10.44 40.41 -12.39
C ASP A 49 9.96 41.87 -12.14
N ASP A 50 8.67 42.02 -11.80
CA ASP A 50 8.09 43.33 -11.51
C ASP A 50 8.72 43.91 -10.23
N PRO A 51 8.81 45.26 -10.11
CA PRO A 51 9.23 45.91 -8.87
C PRO A 51 8.28 45.55 -7.71
N VAL A 52 8.86 45.17 -6.57
CA VAL A 52 8.09 44.80 -5.39
C VAL A 52 8.13 45.88 -4.35
N GLY A 53 6.99 46.10 -3.68
CA GLY A 53 6.86 47.01 -2.56
C GLY A 53 7.68 46.58 -1.33
N ARG A 54 7.69 47.40 -0.29
CA ARG A 54 8.30 47.05 0.98
C ARG A 54 7.21 46.65 2.00
N PRO A 55 7.38 45.58 2.78
CA PRO A 55 8.54 44.66 2.77
C PRO A 55 8.59 43.84 1.50
N ASN A 56 9.80 43.57 0.99
CA ASN A 56 10.01 42.79 -0.23
C ASN A 56 9.56 41.33 -0.03
N PRO A 57 8.50 40.84 -0.70
CA PRO A 57 7.99 39.50 -0.50
C PRO A 57 8.98 38.41 -0.95
N ARG A 58 9.97 38.72 -1.78
CA ARG A 58 11.06 37.80 -2.18
C ARG A 58 11.93 37.39 -0.99
N LEU A 59 11.96 38.16 0.10
CA LEU A 59 12.67 37.81 1.31
C LEU A 59 11.90 36.85 2.23
N LYS A 60 10.58 36.73 2.08
CA LYS A 60 9.76 35.82 2.89
C LYS A 60 10.22 34.37 2.82
N PRO A 61 10.58 33.79 1.64
CA PRO A 61 11.13 32.44 1.58
C PRO A 61 12.41 32.25 2.40
N HIS A 62 13.21 33.29 2.59
CA HIS A 62 14.41 33.24 3.42
C HIS A 62 14.11 33.33 4.92
N SER A 63 13.17 34.21 5.33
CA SER A 63 12.85 34.43 6.74
C SER A 63 11.81 33.46 7.30
N GLU A 64 10.90 32.93 6.44
CA GLU A 64 9.75 32.13 6.84
C GLU A 64 9.69 30.79 6.12
N SER A 65 10.75 30.38 5.38
CA SER A 65 10.72 29.14 4.62
C SER A 65 10.68 27.92 5.51
N PHE A 66 10.05 26.88 5.00
CA PHE A 66 9.99 25.56 5.59
C PHE A 66 11.37 25.07 6.10
N TRP A 67 12.42 25.23 5.28
CA TRP A 67 13.77 24.75 5.60
C TRP A 67 14.43 25.45 6.79
N PHE A 68 14.14 26.73 7.01
CA PHE A 68 14.69 27.47 8.13
C PHE A 68 13.83 27.36 9.39
N HIS A 69 12.54 27.02 9.24
CA HIS A 69 11.59 26.94 10.36
C HIS A 69 11.11 25.53 10.64
N ILE A 70 11.77 24.53 10.07
CA ILE A 70 11.42 23.11 10.24
C ILE A 70 11.55 22.64 11.69
N LYS A 71 12.39 23.32 12.50
CA LYS A 71 12.63 22.98 13.90
C LYS A 71 11.82 23.92 14.79
N PRO A 72 10.93 23.39 15.64
CA PRO A 72 10.31 24.20 16.67
C PRO A 72 11.38 24.64 17.67
N THR A 73 11.33 25.89 18.11
CA THR A 73 12.27 26.43 19.10
C THR A 73 12.10 25.75 20.45
N TYR A 74 10.87 25.36 20.78
CA TYR A 74 10.50 24.70 22.04
C TYR A 74 9.26 23.83 21.85
N TYR A 75 9.10 22.89 22.78
CA TYR A 75 7.89 22.07 22.93
C TYR A 75 7.24 22.39 24.29
N HIS A 76 5.97 22.04 24.42
CA HIS A 76 5.30 22.04 25.72
C HIS A 76 5.84 20.86 26.56
N GLN A 77 6.13 21.08 27.86
CA GLN A 77 6.71 20.06 28.74
C GLN A 77 5.87 18.75 28.82
N LEU A 78 4.53 18.84 28.71
CA LEU A 78 3.65 17.68 28.69
C LEU A 78 3.88 16.79 27.44
N MET A 79 4.55 17.32 26.40
CA MET A 79 4.87 16.58 25.17
C MET A 79 6.28 16.00 25.16
N ASP A 80 7.13 16.43 26.10
CA ASP A 80 8.51 15.97 26.22
C ASP A 80 8.60 14.58 26.87
N GLY A 81 7.55 14.14 27.59
CA GLY A 81 7.43 12.81 28.19
C GLY A 81 7.09 11.72 27.18
N PHE A 82 6.99 10.50 27.69
CA PHE A 82 6.54 9.34 26.91
C PHE A 82 5.04 9.43 26.58
N TYR A 83 4.21 9.63 27.57
CA TYR A 83 2.77 9.92 27.40
C TYR A 83 2.55 11.41 27.12
N PRO A 84 1.62 11.83 26.26
CA PRO A 84 0.61 11.04 25.56
C PRO A 84 1.01 10.59 24.14
N THR A 85 2.20 10.97 23.65
CA THR A 85 2.59 10.73 22.26
C THR A 85 3.23 9.37 22.02
N PHE A 86 3.77 8.76 23.10
CA PHE A 86 4.61 7.55 23.04
C PHE A 86 5.76 7.68 22.02
N ARG A 87 6.08 8.92 21.63
CA ARG A 87 7.04 9.29 20.58
C ARG A 87 6.81 8.61 19.23
N LEU A 88 5.60 8.09 18.97
CA LEU A 88 5.28 7.30 17.78
C LEU A 88 5.51 8.08 16.47
N GLY A 89 5.18 9.39 16.42
CA GLY A 89 5.48 10.21 15.25
C GLY A 89 6.98 10.39 15.00
N TRP A 90 7.77 10.54 16.07
CA TRP A 90 9.23 10.59 15.99
C TRP A 90 9.80 9.24 15.53
N LEU A 91 9.31 8.13 16.09
CA LEU A 91 9.70 6.77 15.69
C LEU A 91 9.37 6.51 14.21
N SER A 92 8.20 6.94 13.71
CA SER A 92 7.86 6.82 12.29
C SER A 92 8.85 7.55 11.39
N THR A 93 9.29 8.76 11.79
CA THR A 93 10.30 9.53 11.06
C THR A 93 11.67 8.86 11.11
N TYR A 94 12.04 8.31 12.27
CA TYR A 94 13.29 7.56 12.44
C TYR A 94 13.31 6.35 11.52
N PHE A 95 12.27 5.50 11.55
CA PHE A 95 12.21 4.31 10.69
C PHE A 95 12.19 4.67 9.22
N PHE A 96 11.51 5.73 8.81
CA PHE A 96 11.53 6.19 7.43
C PHE A 96 12.96 6.55 6.95
N ALA A 97 13.72 7.28 7.77
CA ALA A 97 15.12 7.59 7.47
C ALA A 97 16.01 6.34 7.50
N PHE A 98 15.77 5.43 8.45
CA PHE A 98 16.49 4.17 8.59
C PHE A 98 16.29 3.26 7.36
N GLU A 99 15.07 3.16 6.86
CA GLU A 99 14.73 2.41 5.65
C GLU A 99 15.40 2.98 4.40
N ILE A 100 15.48 4.31 4.27
CA ILE A 100 16.22 4.93 3.17
C ILE A 100 17.70 4.57 3.24
N ILE A 101 18.33 4.63 4.41
CA ILE A 101 19.77 4.37 4.56
C ILE A 101 20.08 2.89 4.25
N THR A 102 19.35 1.95 4.84
CA THR A 102 19.54 0.52 4.60
C THR A 102 19.19 0.14 3.17
N GLY A 103 18.12 0.75 2.60
CA GLY A 103 17.69 0.54 1.23
C GLY A 103 18.71 1.02 0.20
N ILE A 104 19.37 2.18 0.40
CA ILE A 104 20.45 2.67 -0.47
C ILE A 104 21.61 1.67 -0.49
N TYR A 105 21.96 1.07 0.65
CA TYR A 105 22.98 0.04 0.70
C TYR A 105 22.62 -1.17 -0.18
N LEU A 106 21.40 -1.70 -0.01
CA LEU A 106 20.93 -2.85 -0.79
C LEU A 106 20.84 -2.55 -2.29
N MET A 107 20.39 -1.34 -2.64
CA MET A 107 20.25 -0.88 -4.02
C MET A 107 21.55 -0.94 -4.82
N ILE A 108 22.71 -0.73 -4.18
CA ILE A 108 24.03 -0.74 -4.83
C ILE A 108 24.32 -2.11 -5.46
N PHE A 109 23.83 -3.18 -4.87
CA PHE A 109 24.13 -4.57 -5.26
C PHE A 109 23.00 -5.25 -6.02
N TYR A 110 21.91 -4.52 -6.34
CA TYR A 110 20.70 -5.07 -6.91
C TYR A 110 20.44 -4.54 -8.34
N THR A 111 20.12 -5.46 -9.25
CA THR A 111 19.72 -5.16 -10.63
C THR A 111 18.28 -5.64 -10.86
N PRO A 112 17.34 -4.75 -11.26
CA PRO A 112 15.92 -5.09 -11.44
C PRO A 112 15.68 -5.83 -12.78
N SER A 113 16.13 -7.05 -12.86
CA SER A 113 15.93 -7.92 -14.02
C SER A 113 15.59 -9.34 -13.55
N PRO A 114 14.55 -9.99 -14.10
CA PRO A 114 14.19 -11.37 -13.77
C PRO A 114 15.34 -12.37 -13.89
N LEU A 115 16.29 -12.12 -14.81
CA LEU A 115 17.42 -13.01 -15.06
C LEU A 115 18.46 -13.00 -13.93
N VAL A 116 18.59 -11.88 -13.21
CA VAL A 116 19.69 -11.69 -12.25
C VAL A 116 19.23 -11.23 -10.86
N ALA A 117 17.99 -10.71 -10.69
CA ALA A 117 17.52 -10.17 -9.43
C ALA A 117 17.63 -11.18 -8.28
N TYR A 118 17.11 -12.41 -8.48
CA TYR A 118 17.22 -13.48 -7.50
C TYR A 118 18.67 -13.84 -7.16
N LYS A 119 19.54 -13.93 -8.18
CA LYS A 119 20.98 -14.18 -8.00
C LYS A 119 21.66 -13.04 -7.24
N ASN A 120 21.26 -11.77 -7.52
CA ASN A 120 21.78 -10.62 -6.76
C ASN A 120 21.36 -10.72 -5.28
N MET A 121 20.13 -11.14 -4.98
CA MET A 121 19.71 -11.37 -3.59
C MET A 121 20.55 -12.45 -2.91
N LEU A 122 20.79 -13.58 -3.55
CA LEU A 122 21.69 -14.61 -3.04
C LEU A 122 23.11 -14.08 -2.82
N ASN A 123 23.63 -13.25 -3.75
CA ASN A 123 24.94 -12.63 -3.61
C ASN A 123 24.99 -11.64 -2.44
N ILE A 124 23.93 -10.84 -2.23
CA ILE A 124 23.81 -9.92 -1.07
C ILE A 124 23.89 -10.73 0.24
N LEU A 125 23.19 -11.85 0.31
CA LEU A 125 23.16 -12.70 1.51
C LEU A 125 24.46 -13.41 1.79
N SER A 126 25.24 -13.76 0.75
CA SER A 126 26.39 -14.69 0.89
C SER A 126 27.75 -14.02 0.76
N ASN A 127 27.90 -13.00 -0.09
CA ASN A 127 29.20 -12.49 -0.50
C ASN A 127 29.41 -11.00 -0.20
N VAL A 128 28.33 -10.21 -0.12
CA VAL A 128 28.45 -8.77 0.14
C VAL A 128 28.75 -8.55 1.62
N PRO A 129 29.80 -7.79 1.99
CA PRO A 129 30.08 -7.46 3.38
C PRO A 129 28.85 -6.87 4.09
N PHE A 130 28.41 -7.44 5.20
CA PHE A 130 27.21 -7.04 5.94
C PHE A 130 25.90 -7.07 5.13
N GLY A 131 25.86 -7.74 3.98
CA GLY A 131 24.69 -7.75 3.10
C GLY A 131 23.48 -8.42 3.74
N ASP A 132 23.69 -9.56 4.41
CA ASP A 132 22.68 -10.26 5.17
C ASP A 132 22.13 -9.39 6.32
N LEU A 133 23.01 -8.82 7.13
CA LEU A 133 22.63 -7.89 8.19
C LEU A 133 21.83 -6.68 7.65
N MET A 134 22.22 -6.09 6.54
CA MET A 134 21.51 -4.95 5.96
C MET A 134 20.13 -5.34 5.45
N ARG A 135 19.98 -6.53 4.86
CA ARG A 135 18.68 -7.06 4.47
C ARG A 135 17.79 -7.29 5.68
N ASP A 136 18.32 -7.88 6.73
CA ASP A 136 17.59 -8.15 7.97
C ASP A 136 17.16 -6.85 8.66
N LEU A 137 18.05 -5.86 8.73
CA LEU A 137 17.74 -4.53 9.27
C LEU A 137 16.67 -3.83 8.45
N HIS A 138 16.74 -3.88 7.11
CA HIS A 138 15.76 -3.28 6.23
C HIS A 138 14.39 -3.96 6.37
N LYS A 139 14.34 -5.29 6.44
CA LYS A 139 13.10 -6.04 6.63
C LYS A 139 12.50 -5.80 8.02
N LEU A 140 13.31 -5.89 9.08
CA LEU A 140 12.89 -5.62 10.46
C LEU A 140 12.39 -4.18 10.63
N GLY A 141 13.13 -3.23 10.06
CA GLY A 141 12.78 -1.81 10.10
C GLY A 141 11.47 -1.52 9.37
N ALA A 142 11.24 -2.14 8.20
CA ALA A 142 9.99 -2.00 7.45
C ALA A 142 8.79 -2.54 8.23
N GLU A 143 8.91 -3.70 8.87
CA GLU A 143 7.85 -4.27 9.71
C GLU A 143 7.58 -3.39 10.95
N ALA A 144 8.65 -2.90 11.59
CA ALA A 144 8.53 -1.97 12.71
C ALA A 144 7.88 -0.65 12.27
N MET A 145 8.24 -0.12 11.10
CA MET A 145 7.65 1.11 10.55
C MET A 145 6.14 0.97 10.35
N VAL A 146 5.67 -0.12 9.74
CA VAL A 146 4.24 -0.36 9.55
C VAL A 146 3.51 -0.41 10.90
N ALA A 147 4.04 -1.16 11.87
CA ALA A 147 3.47 -1.26 13.21
C ALA A 147 3.42 0.11 13.93
N ILE A 148 4.51 0.87 13.89
CA ILE A 148 4.62 2.18 14.54
C ILE A 148 3.70 3.21 13.89
N VAL A 149 3.58 3.25 12.55
CA VAL A 149 2.67 4.15 11.83
C VAL A 149 1.21 3.82 12.16
N ALA A 150 0.85 2.54 12.21
CA ALA A 150 -0.49 2.10 12.60
C ALA A 150 -0.81 2.50 14.05
N LEU A 151 0.11 2.27 14.99
CA LEU A 151 -0.03 2.68 16.39
C LEU A 151 -0.08 4.21 16.54
N HIS A 152 0.71 4.95 15.74
CA HIS A 152 0.66 6.41 15.73
C HIS A 152 -0.72 6.92 15.31
N MET A 153 -1.30 6.35 14.26
CA MET A 153 -2.62 6.71 13.81
C MET A 153 -3.70 6.33 14.84
N LEU A 154 -3.63 5.13 15.39
CA LEU A 154 -4.55 4.68 16.45
C LEU A 154 -4.48 5.60 17.67
N ARG A 155 -3.28 5.93 18.15
CA ARG A 155 -3.10 6.86 19.26
C ARG A 155 -3.70 8.24 18.94
N THR A 156 -3.44 8.77 17.74
CA THR A 156 -3.95 10.08 17.31
C THR A 156 -5.48 10.08 17.29
N PHE A 157 -6.08 8.97 16.88
CA PHE A 157 -7.52 8.77 16.94
C PHE A 157 -8.01 8.71 18.40
N LEU A 158 -7.45 7.84 19.23
CA LEU A 158 -7.88 7.66 20.62
C LEU A 158 -7.88 8.97 21.41
N THR A 159 -6.86 9.80 21.24
CA THR A 159 -6.74 11.10 21.94
C THR A 159 -7.50 12.24 21.27
N GLY A 160 -8.24 11.99 20.17
CA GLY A 160 -8.95 13.03 19.42
C GLY A 160 -8.04 14.10 18.82
N SER A 161 -6.76 13.78 18.59
CA SER A 161 -5.74 14.74 18.15
C SER A 161 -5.91 15.20 16.71
N TYR A 162 -6.72 14.50 15.91
CA TYR A 162 -7.08 14.85 14.54
C TYR A 162 -8.15 15.94 14.42
N LYS A 163 -8.82 16.30 15.52
CA LYS A 163 -9.82 17.38 15.53
C LYS A 163 -9.15 18.74 15.31
N LYS A 164 -9.96 19.79 15.07
CA LYS A 164 -9.44 21.16 14.86
C LYS A 164 -8.36 21.51 15.90
N PRO A 165 -7.25 22.13 15.47
CA PRO A 165 -6.90 22.63 14.11
C PRO A 165 -6.14 21.62 13.24
N ARG A 166 -6.04 20.33 13.63
CA ARG A 166 -5.13 19.33 13.07
C ARG A 166 -5.76 18.39 12.01
N GLN A 167 -6.91 18.78 11.43
CA GLN A 167 -7.62 17.97 10.42
C GLN A 167 -6.77 17.70 9.18
N PHE A 168 -6.05 18.73 8.69
CA PHE A 168 -5.16 18.55 7.54
C PHE A 168 -3.92 17.71 7.89
N THR A 169 -3.45 17.78 9.14
CA THR A 169 -2.38 16.90 9.61
C THR A 169 -2.81 15.44 9.59
N TRP A 170 -4.05 15.14 9.98
CA TRP A 170 -4.62 13.80 9.85
C TRP A 170 -4.67 13.34 8.39
N PHE A 171 -5.18 14.19 7.49
CA PHE A 171 -5.25 13.88 6.07
C PHE A 171 -3.88 13.48 5.49
N THR A 172 -2.84 14.28 5.75
CA THR A 172 -1.47 13.96 5.32
C THR A 172 -0.92 12.71 6.00
N GLY A 173 -1.34 12.41 7.24
CA GLY A 173 -1.00 11.18 7.95
C GLY A 173 -1.58 9.92 7.30
N VAL A 174 -2.83 9.98 6.81
CA VAL A 174 -3.45 8.86 6.07
C VAL A 174 -2.74 8.64 4.73
N ILE A 175 -2.32 9.71 4.03
CA ILE A 175 -1.49 9.58 2.83
C ILE A 175 -0.16 8.88 3.16
N LEU A 176 0.50 9.27 4.25
CA LEU A 176 1.75 8.62 4.69
C LEU A 176 1.55 7.14 5.04
N LEU A 177 0.43 6.76 5.66
CA LEU A 177 0.09 5.36 5.87
C LEU A 177 -0.02 4.61 4.53
N GLY A 178 -0.73 5.20 3.54
CA GLY A 178 -0.83 4.63 2.20
C GLY A 178 0.55 4.45 1.54
N VAL A 179 1.40 5.46 1.61
CA VAL A 179 2.79 5.40 1.10
C VAL A 179 3.58 4.29 1.81
N THR A 180 3.46 4.16 3.13
CA THR A 180 4.13 3.10 3.90
C THR A 180 3.70 1.71 3.45
N LEU A 181 2.39 1.48 3.28
CA LEU A 181 1.86 0.19 2.83
C LEU A 181 2.28 -0.13 1.39
N ILE A 182 2.27 0.85 0.49
CA ILE A 182 2.71 0.64 -0.90
C ILE A 182 4.23 0.43 -0.96
N LEU A 183 5.03 1.11 -0.13
CA LEU A 183 6.46 0.85 0.02
C LEU A 183 6.71 -0.60 0.47
N SER A 184 6.00 -1.05 1.50
CA SER A 184 6.12 -2.43 1.99
C SER A 184 5.74 -3.45 0.92
N PHE A 185 4.67 -3.20 0.16
CA PHE A 185 4.24 -4.07 -0.95
C PHE A 185 5.25 -4.08 -2.10
N SER A 186 5.70 -2.89 -2.55
CA SER A 186 6.62 -2.79 -3.68
C SER A 186 7.99 -3.39 -3.38
N GLY A 187 8.49 -3.24 -2.14
CA GLY A 187 9.75 -3.84 -1.71
C GLY A 187 9.68 -5.37 -1.58
N TYR A 188 8.51 -5.88 -1.19
CA TYR A 188 8.27 -7.32 -1.07
C TYR A 188 8.44 -8.08 -2.40
N LEU A 189 8.24 -7.42 -3.53
CA LEU A 189 8.41 -8.00 -4.85
C LEU A 189 9.87 -8.13 -5.28
N LEU A 190 10.77 -7.28 -4.81
CA LEU A 190 12.12 -7.15 -5.36
C LEU A 190 12.99 -8.41 -5.26
N PRO A 191 12.86 -9.29 -4.26
CA PRO A 191 13.61 -10.54 -4.20
C PRO A 191 13.46 -11.45 -5.42
N TRP A 192 12.38 -11.31 -6.17
CA TRP A 192 12.06 -12.10 -7.35
C TRP A 192 12.05 -13.61 -7.08
N ASP A 193 11.50 -13.96 -5.94
CA ASP A 193 11.22 -15.33 -5.55
C ASP A 193 9.75 -15.69 -5.82
N GLN A 194 9.39 -16.93 -5.56
CA GLN A 194 8.06 -17.46 -5.84
C GLN A 194 6.96 -16.72 -5.08
N LEU A 195 7.22 -16.35 -3.84
CA LEU A 195 6.26 -15.61 -3.01
C LEU A 195 6.04 -14.19 -3.52
N SER A 196 7.11 -13.52 -3.95
CA SER A 196 7.06 -12.17 -4.55
C SER A 196 6.23 -12.14 -5.82
N LEU A 197 6.45 -13.09 -6.73
CA LEU A 197 5.75 -13.17 -8.01
C LEU A 197 4.23 -13.33 -7.81
N TRP A 198 3.86 -14.23 -6.89
CA TRP A 198 2.42 -14.48 -6.66
C TRP A 198 1.75 -13.38 -5.86
N ALA A 199 2.46 -12.71 -4.96
CA ALA A 199 1.93 -11.54 -4.26
C ALA A 199 1.54 -10.42 -5.24
N VAL A 200 2.40 -10.12 -6.22
CA VAL A 200 2.08 -9.10 -7.24
C VAL A 200 1.02 -9.58 -8.23
N THR A 201 0.99 -10.85 -8.55
CA THR A 201 -0.04 -11.45 -9.42
C THR A 201 -1.43 -11.30 -8.79
N ILE A 202 -1.55 -11.58 -7.48
CA ILE A 202 -2.78 -11.35 -6.71
C ILE A 202 -3.12 -9.85 -6.67
N GLY A 203 -2.15 -8.98 -6.37
CA GLY A 203 -2.35 -7.54 -6.34
C GLY A 203 -2.80 -6.97 -7.70
N ALA A 204 -2.22 -7.44 -8.80
CA ALA A 204 -2.62 -7.08 -10.16
C ALA A 204 -4.04 -7.56 -10.49
N SER A 205 -4.40 -8.77 -10.06
CA SER A 205 -5.75 -9.32 -10.21
C SER A 205 -6.80 -8.52 -9.40
N MET A 206 -6.43 -8.02 -8.23
CA MET A 206 -7.29 -7.11 -7.45
C MET A 206 -7.45 -5.76 -8.17
N ALA A 207 -6.35 -5.21 -8.71
CA ALA A 207 -6.41 -3.97 -9.47
C ALA A 207 -7.31 -4.11 -10.71
N GLU A 208 -7.27 -5.26 -11.40
CA GLU A 208 -8.16 -5.58 -12.54
C GLU A 208 -9.63 -5.61 -12.15
N ALA A 209 -9.93 -6.04 -10.93
CA ALA A 209 -11.31 -6.10 -10.43
C ALA A 209 -11.89 -4.72 -10.09
N ALA A 210 -11.13 -3.62 -10.19
CA ALA A 210 -11.62 -2.28 -9.88
C ALA A 210 -12.66 -1.81 -10.90
N PRO A 211 -13.88 -1.45 -10.48
CA PRO A 211 -14.90 -0.92 -11.38
C PRO A 211 -14.64 0.55 -11.76
N PRO A 212 -15.04 1.00 -12.96
CA PRO A 212 -15.54 0.21 -14.09
C PRO A 212 -14.42 -0.59 -14.77
N GLU A 213 -14.77 -1.62 -15.53
CA GLU A 213 -13.84 -2.58 -16.17
C GLU A 213 -12.66 -1.93 -16.91
N VAL A 214 -12.91 -0.83 -17.64
CA VAL A 214 -11.84 -0.08 -18.33
C VAL A 214 -10.77 0.42 -17.35
N VAL A 215 -11.18 0.86 -16.16
CA VAL A 215 -10.25 1.31 -15.11
C VAL A 215 -9.46 0.12 -14.57
N GLY A 216 -10.15 -0.99 -14.28
CA GLY A 216 -9.51 -2.21 -13.79
C GLY A 216 -8.46 -2.74 -14.76
N ARG A 217 -8.79 -2.88 -16.04
CA ARG A 217 -7.84 -3.26 -17.10
C ARG A 217 -6.63 -2.35 -17.17
N THR A 218 -6.87 -1.03 -17.16
CA THR A 218 -5.78 -0.03 -17.23
C THR A 218 -4.87 -0.14 -16.01
N LEU A 219 -5.43 -0.29 -14.81
CA LEU A 219 -4.65 -0.46 -13.59
C LEU A 219 -3.83 -1.75 -13.58
N ASN A 220 -4.41 -2.87 -14.05
CA ASN A 220 -3.70 -4.13 -14.18
C ASN A 220 -2.47 -3.98 -15.10
N LEU A 221 -2.65 -3.42 -16.31
CA LEU A 221 -1.53 -3.19 -17.24
C LEU A 221 -0.50 -2.20 -16.69
N LEU A 222 -0.95 -1.17 -15.97
CA LEU A 222 -0.04 -0.23 -15.31
C LEU A 222 0.82 -0.95 -14.26
N VAL A 223 0.22 -1.82 -13.46
CA VAL A 223 0.90 -2.59 -12.42
C VAL A 223 1.85 -3.62 -13.04
N ARG A 224 1.39 -4.42 -13.99
CA ARG A 224 2.21 -5.46 -14.64
C ARG A 224 3.30 -4.89 -15.54
N GLY A 225 3.03 -3.79 -16.22
CA GLY A 225 3.95 -3.18 -17.18
C GLY A 225 4.05 -3.88 -18.55
N ALA A 226 3.44 -5.05 -18.66
CA ALA A 226 3.34 -5.90 -19.83
C ALA A 226 2.19 -6.90 -19.61
N PRO A 227 1.82 -7.69 -20.62
CA PRO A 227 0.84 -8.79 -20.46
C PRO A 227 1.20 -9.75 -19.32
N ASP A 228 2.48 -10.15 -19.28
CA ASP A 228 3.05 -10.95 -18.21
C ASP A 228 3.85 -10.11 -17.25
N PHE A 229 3.87 -10.54 -15.97
CA PHE A 229 4.69 -9.89 -14.96
C PHE A 229 6.16 -10.33 -15.14
N GLY A 230 6.93 -9.52 -15.84
CA GLY A 230 8.32 -9.80 -16.20
C GLY A 230 9.25 -8.61 -15.94
N ALA A 231 10.22 -8.41 -16.84
CA ALA A 231 11.25 -7.38 -16.71
C ALA A 231 10.69 -5.96 -16.56
N ASN A 232 9.67 -5.62 -17.36
CA ASN A 232 9.04 -4.29 -17.29
C ASN A 232 8.33 -4.06 -15.96
N GLY A 233 7.64 -5.06 -15.43
CA GLY A 233 6.97 -4.99 -14.14
C GLY A 233 7.98 -4.84 -13.01
N LEU A 234 9.00 -5.70 -12.96
CA LEU A 234 10.04 -5.63 -11.93
C LEU A 234 10.76 -4.28 -11.93
N LEU A 235 11.13 -3.75 -13.11
CA LEU A 235 11.75 -2.43 -13.22
C LEU A 235 10.82 -1.32 -12.68
N ARG A 236 9.53 -1.36 -12.99
CA ARG A 236 8.57 -0.36 -12.50
C ARG A 236 8.43 -0.42 -10.98
N PHE A 237 8.32 -1.60 -10.41
CA PHE A 237 8.25 -1.76 -8.95
C PHE A 237 9.55 -1.32 -8.26
N TYR A 238 10.69 -1.59 -8.88
CA TYR A 238 11.96 -1.07 -8.39
C TYR A 238 11.99 0.46 -8.37
N LEU A 239 11.68 1.12 -9.49
CA LEU A 239 11.65 2.60 -9.57
C LEU A 239 10.59 3.19 -8.63
N LEU A 240 9.45 2.54 -8.48
CA LEU A 240 8.41 2.91 -7.53
C LEU A 240 8.95 2.88 -6.10
N HIS A 241 9.62 1.78 -5.72
CA HIS A 241 10.13 1.54 -4.37
C HIS A 241 11.33 2.43 -4.01
N VAL A 242 12.32 2.57 -4.91
CA VAL A 242 13.58 3.25 -4.58
C VAL A 242 13.58 4.75 -4.89
N VAL A 243 12.70 5.22 -5.78
CA VAL A 243 12.67 6.62 -6.22
C VAL A 243 11.34 7.28 -5.89
N LEU A 244 10.25 6.83 -6.53
CA LEU A 244 8.99 7.57 -6.52
C LEU A 244 8.36 7.62 -5.12
N LEU A 245 8.17 6.48 -4.49
CA LEU A 245 7.53 6.43 -3.17
C LEU A 245 8.37 7.07 -2.06
N PRO A 246 9.69 6.88 -1.98
CA PRO A 246 10.51 7.64 -1.04
C PRO A 246 10.45 9.14 -1.27
N ALA A 247 10.47 9.62 -2.52
CA ALA A 247 10.33 11.04 -2.83
C ALA A 247 8.96 11.59 -2.40
N VAL A 248 7.86 10.89 -2.72
CA VAL A 248 6.51 11.22 -2.26
C VAL A 248 6.44 11.19 -0.74
N GLY A 249 7.06 10.20 -0.11
CA GLY A 249 7.14 10.07 1.35
C GLY A 249 7.86 11.25 2.00
N VAL A 250 9.01 11.67 1.47
CA VAL A 250 9.75 12.86 1.96
C VAL A 250 8.88 14.11 1.85
N ILE A 251 8.23 14.34 0.70
CA ILE A 251 7.36 15.51 0.48
C ILE A 251 6.17 15.47 1.46
N ALA A 252 5.46 14.36 1.53
CA ALA A 252 4.30 14.20 2.39
C ALA A 252 4.66 14.33 3.88
N LEU A 253 5.78 13.71 4.31
CA LEU A 253 6.31 13.82 5.67
C LEU A 253 6.70 15.25 6.00
N SER A 254 7.32 15.95 5.05
CA SER A 254 7.69 17.36 5.21
C SER A 254 6.47 18.24 5.44
N VAL A 255 5.41 18.06 4.65
CA VAL A 255 4.14 18.79 4.80
C VAL A 255 3.46 18.41 6.12
N HIS A 256 3.42 17.12 6.46
CA HIS A 256 2.84 16.62 7.71
C HIS A 256 3.54 17.23 8.93
N TYR A 257 4.86 17.14 8.98
CA TYR A 257 5.66 17.66 10.07
C TYR A 257 5.57 19.20 10.19
N TYR A 258 5.58 19.90 9.06
CA TYR A 258 5.39 21.36 9.05
C TYR A 258 4.06 21.76 9.70
N LYS A 259 2.98 21.01 9.44
CA LYS A 259 1.69 21.23 10.10
C LYS A 259 1.72 20.92 11.60
N VAL A 260 2.48 19.91 12.00
CA VAL A 260 2.71 19.64 13.44
C VAL A 260 3.47 20.79 14.10
N VAL A 261 4.46 21.38 13.43
CA VAL A 261 5.21 22.55 13.96
C VAL A 261 4.30 23.76 14.11
N ILE A 262 3.45 24.05 13.09
CA ILE A 262 2.55 25.22 13.13
C ILE A 262 1.51 25.12 14.26
N HIS A 263 0.86 23.96 14.40
CA HIS A 263 -0.25 23.79 15.36
C HIS A 263 0.21 23.23 16.72
N GLY A 264 1.48 22.86 16.84
CA GLY A 264 2.04 22.19 18.00
C GLY A 264 1.55 20.75 18.15
N HIS A 265 2.25 20.00 18.99
CA HIS A 265 1.82 18.68 19.39
C HIS A 265 0.54 18.78 20.23
N SER A 266 -0.38 17.86 20.00
CA SER A 266 -1.60 17.78 20.76
C SER A 266 -1.33 17.39 22.21
N LEU A 267 -1.76 18.21 23.17
CA LEU A 267 -1.69 17.91 24.61
C LEU A 267 -2.64 16.75 24.99
N PRO A 268 -2.55 16.22 26.21
CA PRO A 268 -3.57 15.29 26.72
C PRO A 268 -5.00 15.84 26.54
N PRO A 269 -6.00 14.99 26.34
CA PRO A 269 -7.37 15.43 26.06
C PRO A 269 -8.01 16.35 27.11
N GLU A 270 -7.53 16.28 28.35
CA GLU A 270 -7.99 17.10 29.47
C GLU A 270 -7.34 18.50 29.48
N ALA A 271 -6.17 18.64 28.84
CA ALA A 271 -5.33 19.85 28.90
C ALA A 271 -5.47 20.75 27.67
N GLU A 272 -6.25 20.37 26.66
CA GLU A 272 -6.42 21.12 25.43
C GLU A 272 -7.84 21.01 24.88
N ALA A 273 -8.48 22.15 24.63
CA ALA A 273 -9.79 22.21 24.00
C ALA A 273 -9.69 22.06 22.46
N VAL A 274 -10.79 21.65 21.83
CA VAL A 274 -10.87 21.59 20.36
C VAL A 274 -10.79 23.01 19.79
N GLY A 275 -9.92 23.21 18.80
CA GLY A 275 -9.69 24.50 18.15
C GLY A 275 -8.56 25.32 18.76
N GLU A 276 -7.96 24.89 19.88
CA GLU A 276 -6.79 25.55 20.43
C GLU A 276 -5.52 25.20 19.63
N ASP A 277 -4.69 26.21 19.45
CA ASP A 277 -3.38 26.08 18.79
C ASP A 277 -2.29 26.09 19.88
N THR A 278 -1.83 24.89 20.23
CA THR A 278 -0.88 24.69 21.33
C THR A 278 0.47 25.36 21.07
N ALA A 279 0.91 25.43 19.79
CA ALA A 279 2.20 26.05 19.46
C ALA A 279 2.26 27.54 19.85
N LYS A 280 1.13 28.25 19.76
CA LYS A 280 1.05 29.69 20.00
C LYS A 280 0.85 30.05 21.45
N ARG A 281 0.54 29.11 22.33
CA ARG A 281 0.10 29.35 23.71
C ARG A 281 0.91 28.61 24.77
N VAL A 282 2.18 28.22 24.46
CA VAL A 282 3.03 27.58 25.47
C VAL A 282 3.56 28.62 26.45
N PRO A 283 3.15 28.61 27.74
CA PRO A 283 3.68 29.49 28.76
C PRO A 283 5.20 29.29 28.90
N MET A 284 5.91 30.32 29.29
CA MET A 284 7.39 30.28 29.39
C MET A 284 7.88 29.16 30.33
N GLU A 285 7.20 28.99 31.45
CA GLU A 285 7.47 27.95 32.45
C GLU A 285 7.24 26.53 31.98
N ALA A 286 6.40 26.37 30.96
CA ALA A 286 6.09 25.06 30.35
C ALA A 286 6.94 24.73 29.11
N ARG A 287 7.90 25.59 28.73
CA ARG A 287 8.74 25.41 27.55
C ARG A 287 9.92 24.49 27.81
N VAL A 288 10.08 23.49 26.95
CA VAL A 288 11.31 22.70 26.85
C VAL A 288 11.97 23.05 25.52
N TYR A 289 13.15 23.66 25.60
CA TYR A 289 13.84 24.13 24.41
C TYR A 289 14.46 22.97 23.60
N PHE A 290 14.39 23.10 22.27
CA PHE A 290 14.94 22.11 21.37
C PHE A 290 16.46 21.95 21.57
N MET A 291 17.18 23.05 21.59
CA MET A 291 18.62 23.08 21.88
C MET A 291 18.87 23.48 23.33
N PRO A 292 19.67 22.72 24.10
CA PRO A 292 20.28 21.41 23.74
C PRO A 292 19.39 20.22 24.11
N LYS A 293 18.34 20.42 24.91
CA LYS A 293 17.66 19.41 25.72
C LYS A 293 17.01 18.30 24.88
N ILE A 294 16.22 18.68 23.87
CA ILE A 294 15.50 17.73 23.03
C ILE A 294 16.46 17.05 22.06
N LEU A 295 17.34 17.83 21.42
CA LEU A 295 18.33 17.30 20.49
C LEU A 295 19.22 16.23 21.13
N THR A 296 19.73 16.46 22.33
CA THR A 296 20.57 15.50 23.05
C THR A 296 19.81 14.18 23.30
N ARG A 297 18.54 14.26 23.69
CA ARG A 297 17.70 13.07 23.87
C ARG A 297 17.43 12.35 22.57
N GLU A 298 17.14 13.07 21.49
CA GLU A 298 16.89 12.47 20.19
C GLU A 298 18.13 11.72 19.69
N LEU A 299 19.32 12.29 19.83
CA LEU A 299 20.56 11.62 19.51
C LEU A 299 20.77 10.33 20.34
N PHE A 300 20.47 10.39 21.64
CA PHE A 300 20.53 9.21 22.49
C PHE A 300 19.55 8.12 22.04
N TYR A 301 18.31 8.49 21.71
CA TYR A 301 17.32 7.54 21.20
C TYR A 301 17.70 6.96 19.84
N VAL A 302 18.20 7.77 18.90
CA VAL A 302 18.70 7.29 17.61
C VAL A 302 19.79 6.25 17.81
N THR A 303 20.81 6.57 18.61
CA THR A 303 21.95 5.68 18.85
C THR A 303 21.49 4.39 19.55
N GLY A 304 20.69 4.52 20.61
CA GLY A 304 20.20 3.39 21.39
C GLY A 304 19.28 2.47 20.58
N LEU A 305 18.36 3.04 19.80
CA LEU A 305 17.45 2.28 18.96
C LEU A 305 18.18 1.59 17.81
N THR A 306 19.10 2.28 17.13
CA THR A 306 19.92 1.67 16.08
C THR A 306 20.75 0.51 16.63
N GLY A 307 21.41 0.72 17.79
CA GLY A 307 22.14 -0.36 18.46
C GLY A 307 21.23 -1.55 18.84
N LEU A 308 20.03 -1.27 19.33
CA LEU A 308 19.05 -2.31 19.65
C LEU A 308 18.61 -3.09 18.41
N LEU A 309 18.31 -2.40 17.29
CA LEU A 309 17.94 -3.07 16.03
C LEU A 309 19.07 -3.96 15.51
N VAL A 310 20.31 -3.49 15.58
CA VAL A 310 21.49 -4.31 15.21
C VAL A 310 21.59 -5.55 16.10
N LEU A 311 21.46 -5.39 17.42
CA LEU A 311 21.49 -6.52 18.35
C LEU A 311 20.34 -7.51 18.09
N ILE A 312 19.13 -7.02 17.84
CA ILE A 312 18.00 -7.88 17.49
C ILE A 312 18.28 -8.63 16.20
N SER A 313 18.77 -7.96 15.13
CA SER A 313 19.06 -8.62 13.85
C SER A 313 20.21 -9.62 13.94
N VAL A 314 21.21 -9.37 14.78
CA VAL A 314 22.36 -10.31 14.92
C VAL A 314 22.00 -11.52 15.76
N PHE A 315 21.18 -11.38 16.82
CA PHE A 315 21.00 -12.45 17.81
C PHE A 315 19.61 -13.07 17.85
N ILE A 316 18.59 -12.42 17.30
CA ILE A 316 17.19 -12.82 17.50
C ILE A 316 16.43 -12.95 16.18
N TYR A 317 16.55 -11.94 15.30
CA TYR A 317 15.75 -11.83 14.09
C TYR A 317 16.54 -12.30 12.88
N ASN A 318 16.01 -13.30 12.21
CA ASN A 318 16.44 -13.64 10.85
C ASN A 318 15.29 -13.33 9.91
N ALA A 319 15.54 -12.52 8.89
CA ALA A 319 14.53 -12.30 7.85
C ALA A 319 14.18 -13.64 7.20
N PRO A 320 12.92 -13.86 6.80
CA PRO A 320 12.53 -15.09 6.13
C PRO A 320 13.47 -15.43 4.97
N PRO A 321 13.89 -16.71 4.84
CA PRO A 321 14.72 -17.14 3.72
C PRO A 321 14.04 -16.80 2.40
N LEU A 322 14.81 -16.69 1.32
CA LEU A 322 14.25 -16.59 0.00
C LEU A 322 13.55 -17.91 -0.36
N GLU A 323 12.36 -17.80 -0.92
CA GLU A 323 11.70 -18.93 -1.56
C GLU A 323 12.44 -19.34 -2.85
N ALA A 324 11.96 -20.37 -3.54
CA ALA A 324 12.49 -20.73 -4.85
C ALA A 324 12.45 -19.55 -5.81
N HIS A 325 13.34 -19.54 -6.81
CA HIS A 325 13.31 -18.53 -7.88
C HIS A 325 11.92 -18.45 -8.50
N ALA A 326 11.46 -17.24 -8.79
CA ALA A 326 10.14 -16.99 -9.37
C ALA A 326 9.94 -17.80 -10.67
N ASP A 327 8.96 -18.67 -10.63
CA ASP A 327 8.49 -19.46 -11.77
C ASP A 327 6.99 -19.25 -11.92
N PRO A 328 6.55 -18.56 -12.98
CA PRO A 328 5.12 -18.35 -13.23
C PRO A 328 4.36 -19.63 -13.58
N LEU A 329 5.07 -20.71 -13.87
CA LEU A 329 4.48 -22.01 -14.21
C LEU A 329 4.09 -22.83 -12.97
N ILE A 330 4.61 -22.44 -11.79
CA ILE A 330 4.36 -23.15 -10.53
C ILE A 330 3.54 -22.25 -9.62
N THR A 331 2.30 -22.62 -9.33
CA THR A 331 1.47 -21.90 -8.34
C THR A 331 1.63 -22.54 -6.97
N PRO A 332 2.14 -21.81 -5.96
CA PRO A 332 2.18 -22.34 -4.60
C PRO A 332 0.77 -22.52 -4.05
N LEU A 333 0.51 -23.67 -3.42
CA LEU A 333 -0.80 -23.98 -2.82
C LEU A 333 -1.14 -23.09 -1.61
N HIS A 334 -0.12 -22.67 -0.89
CA HIS A 334 -0.28 -21.88 0.32
C HIS A 334 0.55 -20.61 0.27
N ILE A 335 -0.08 -19.51 -0.18
CA ILE A 335 0.53 -18.19 -0.18
C ILE A 335 -0.03 -17.39 0.97
N THR A 336 0.85 -16.93 1.86
CA THR A 336 0.47 -16.08 2.97
C THR A 336 1.07 -14.69 2.78
N SER A 337 0.21 -13.67 2.81
CA SER A 337 0.65 -12.29 2.77
C SER A 337 1.39 -11.91 4.08
N PRO A 338 2.23 -10.86 4.07
CA PRO A 338 2.78 -10.29 5.29
C PRO A 338 1.67 -9.94 6.30
N TRP A 339 1.98 -10.01 7.60
CA TRP A 339 1.00 -9.87 8.69
C TRP A 339 0.11 -8.61 8.58
N TYR A 340 0.63 -7.54 8.05
CA TYR A 340 -0.09 -6.28 7.87
C TYR A 340 -1.05 -6.26 6.67
N PHE A 341 -1.04 -7.29 5.82
CA PHE A 341 -2.00 -7.53 4.75
C PHE A 341 -2.91 -8.74 5.00
N LEU A 342 -2.72 -9.49 6.08
CA LEU A 342 -3.55 -10.66 6.39
C LEU A 342 -5.04 -10.32 6.48
N TRP A 343 -5.39 -9.14 6.99
CA TRP A 343 -6.79 -8.69 7.05
C TRP A 343 -7.42 -8.59 5.65
N LEU A 344 -6.65 -8.14 4.65
CA LEU A 344 -7.10 -8.06 3.26
C LEU A 344 -7.22 -9.46 2.64
N GLN A 345 -6.25 -10.33 2.91
CA GLN A 345 -6.32 -11.75 2.51
C GLN A 345 -7.52 -12.44 3.17
N GLY A 346 -7.82 -12.14 4.44
CA GLY A 346 -9.02 -12.63 5.12
C GLY A 346 -10.32 -12.14 4.49
N MET A 347 -10.38 -10.89 4.06
CA MET A 347 -11.54 -10.36 3.34
C MET A 347 -11.77 -11.09 2.01
N LEU A 348 -10.71 -11.41 1.27
CA LEU A 348 -10.81 -12.17 0.02
C LEU A 348 -11.35 -13.59 0.21
N LYS A 349 -11.24 -14.17 1.41
CA LYS A 349 -11.82 -15.48 1.76
C LYS A 349 -13.33 -15.42 2.06
N ILE A 350 -13.91 -14.22 2.22
CA ILE A 350 -15.35 -14.07 2.56
C ILE A 350 -16.24 -14.22 1.32
N GLY A 351 -15.77 -13.75 0.15
CA GLY A 351 -16.59 -13.81 -1.06
C GLY A 351 -16.04 -12.99 -2.23
N ASP A 352 -16.92 -12.32 -2.94
CA ASP A 352 -16.62 -11.65 -4.21
C ASP A 352 -15.41 -10.69 -4.14
N LYS A 353 -14.49 -10.86 -5.07
CA LYS A 353 -13.23 -10.14 -5.17
C LYS A 353 -13.43 -8.62 -5.36
N VAL A 354 -14.44 -8.20 -6.13
CA VAL A 354 -14.71 -6.77 -6.36
C VAL A 354 -15.16 -6.10 -5.07
N LEU A 355 -16.13 -6.72 -4.39
CA LEU A 355 -16.70 -6.16 -3.15
C LEU A 355 -15.68 -6.19 -2.02
N TRP A 356 -15.13 -7.35 -1.69
CA TRP A 356 -14.28 -7.56 -0.52
C TRP A 356 -12.81 -7.20 -0.76
N GLY A 357 -12.33 -7.31 -2.00
CA GLY A 357 -10.95 -6.97 -2.34
C GLY A 357 -10.73 -5.51 -2.74
N VAL A 358 -11.75 -4.82 -3.26
CA VAL A 358 -11.59 -3.47 -3.81
C VAL A 358 -12.52 -2.46 -3.15
N VAL A 359 -13.84 -2.67 -3.20
CA VAL A 359 -14.82 -1.65 -2.79
C VAL A 359 -14.74 -1.37 -1.29
N ILE A 360 -14.81 -2.42 -0.46
CA ILE A 360 -14.78 -2.27 1.00
C ILE A 360 -13.43 -1.71 1.49
N PRO A 361 -12.25 -2.23 1.10
CA PRO A 361 -10.96 -1.65 1.51
C PRO A 361 -10.81 -0.19 1.09
N THR A 362 -11.20 0.16 -0.13
CA THR A 362 -11.17 1.55 -0.60
C THR A 362 -12.12 2.44 0.21
N GLY A 363 -13.33 1.96 0.50
CA GLY A 363 -14.29 2.65 1.36
C GLY A 363 -13.77 2.86 2.78
N MET A 364 -13.07 1.87 3.36
CA MET A 364 -12.43 1.98 4.67
C MET A 364 -11.36 3.07 4.68
N ILE A 365 -10.48 3.11 3.68
CA ILE A 365 -9.45 4.15 3.55
C ILE A 365 -10.11 5.52 3.40
N GLY A 366 -11.13 5.64 2.54
CA GLY A 366 -11.90 6.87 2.35
C GLY A 366 -12.57 7.36 3.63
N PHE A 367 -13.16 6.44 4.41
CA PHE A 367 -13.75 6.76 5.71
C PHE A 367 -12.71 7.27 6.71
N ILE A 368 -11.57 6.59 6.82
CA ILE A 368 -10.47 7.02 7.70
C ILE A 368 -9.97 8.40 7.29
N LEU A 369 -9.83 8.66 5.99
CA LEU A 369 -9.40 9.96 5.46
C LEU A 369 -10.33 11.09 5.86
N LEU A 370 -11.65 10.85 5.79
CA LEU A 370 -12.70 11.83 6.05
C LEU A 370 -13.14 11.89 7.53
N LEU A 371 -12.57 11.07 8.39
CA LEU A 371 -12.94 10.95 9.80
C LEU A 371 -13.02 12.30 10.56
N PRO A 372 -12.12 13.29 10.37
CA PRO A 372 -12.21 14.58 11.04
C PRO A 372 -13.47 15.38 10.72
N TYR A 373 -14.15 15.05 9.64
CA TYR A 373 -15.39 15.71 9.20
C TYR A 373 -16.65 14.98 9.70
N PHE A 374 -16.51 13.73 10.13
CA PHE A 374 -17.60 12.97 10.74
C PHE A 374 -17.66 13.16 12.26
N GLU A 375 -16.51 13.15 12.95
CA GLU A 375 -16.45 13.34 14.40
C GLU A 375 -16.13 14.80 14.77
N VAL A 376 -17.09 15.69 14.58
CA VAL A 376 -16.95 17.15 14.79
C VAL A 376 -17.26 17.62 16.22
N GLY A 377 -17.54 16.72 17.16
CA GLY A 377 -17.86 17.07 18.55
C GLY A 377 -16.81 17.98 19.23
N PRO A 378 -17.22 18.85 20.17
CA PRO A 378 -16.36 19.89 20.74
C PRO A 378 -15.35 19.36 21.77
N SER A 379 -15.44 18.10 22.16
CA SER A 379 -14.59 17.50 23.19
C SER A 379 -13.62 16.47 22.62
N ARG A 380 -12.46 16.37 23.25
CA ARG A 380 -11.47 15.30 23.02
C ARG A 380 -11.46 14.26 24.14
N ARG A 381 -12.16 14.52 25.24
CA ARG A 381 -12.22 13.65 26.42
C ARG A 381 -12.82 12.29 26.08
N TYR A 382 -12.26 11.25 26.63
CA TYR A 382 -12.69 9.86 26.37
C TYR A 382 -14.16 9.63 26.68
N GLY A 383 -14.65 10.16 27.82
CA GLY A 383 -16.04 10.02 28.24
C GLY A 383 -17.07 10.62 27.28
N ASP A 384 -16.69 11.66 26.53
CA ASP A 384 -17.57 12.35 25.59
C ASP A 384 -17.53 11.74 24.18
N ARG A 385 -16.60 10.80 23.94
CA ARG A 385 -16.35 10.17 22.63
C ARG A 385 -16.67 8.66 22.62
N ARG A 386 -17.55 8.21 23.49
CA ARG A 386 -17.85 6.77 23.67
C ARG A 386 -18.20 6.07 22.36
N ILE A 387 -19.03 6.67 21.51
CA ILE A 387 -19.43 6.08 20.22
C ILE A 387 -18.23 5.90 19.30
N GLY A 388 -17.41 6.95 19.10
CA GLY A 388 -16.23 6.88 18.25
C GLY A 388 -15.20 5.87 18.79
N LEU A 389 -14.97 5.84 20.09
CA LEU A 389 -14.04 4.89 20.72
C LEU A 389 -14.54 3.45 20.65
N SER A 390 -15.86 3.21 20.83
CA SER A 390 -16.44 1.88 20.66
C SER A 390 -16.35 1.40 19.21
N ALA A 391 -16.63 2.29 18.24
CA ALA A 391 -16.47 1.99 16.83
C ALA A 391 -15.02 1.62 16.47
N ALA A 392 -14.04 2.36 17.02
CA ALA A 392 -12.64 2.03 16.83
C ALA A 392 -12.25 0.68 17.44
N ALA A 393 -12.71 0.39 18.66
CA ALA A 393 -12.47 -0.91 19.31
C ALA A 393 -13.03 -2.07 18.47
N LEU A 394 -14.25 -1.91 17.94
CA LEU A 394 -14.87 -2.88 17.03
C LEU A 394 -14.09 -3.00 15.71
N SER A 395 -13.61 -1.89 15.16
CA SER A 395 -12.79 -1.92 13.94
C SER A 395 -11.47 -2.66 14.15
N VAL A 396 -10.78 -2.40 15.26
CA VAL A 396 -9.53 -3.12 15.62
C VAL A 396 -9.81 -4.61 15.83
N ALA A 397 -10.88 -4.95 16.55
CA ALA A 397 -11.29 -6.35 16.72
C ALA A 397 -11.66 -7.01 15.38
N GLY A 398 -12.37 -6.31 14.51
CA GLY A 398 -12.69 -6.78 13.16
C GLY A 398 -11.43 -7.02 12.32
N LEU A 399 -10.46 -6.09 12.34
CA LEU A 399 -9.17 -6.29 11.67
C LEU A 399 -8.40 -7.48 12.22
N ALA A 400 -8.44 -7.73 13.54
CA ALA A 400 -7.81 -8.90 14.15
C ALA A 400 -8.47 -10.20 13.68
N VAL A 401 -9.81 -10.25 13.64
CA VAL A 401 -10.56 -11.42 13.11
C VAL A 401 -10.22 -11.65 11.64
N LEU A 402 -10.26 -10.60 10.82
CA LEU A 402 -9.91 -10.71 9.40
C LEU A 402 -8.45 -11.15 9.20
N SER A 403 -7.52 -10.66 10.03
CA SER A 403 -6.12 -11.09 9.99
C SER A 403 -5.96 -12.57 10.37
N PHE A 404 -6.72 -13.03 11.37
CA PHE A 404 -6.79 -14.45 11.70
C PHE A 404 -7.33 -15.28 10.53
N MET A 405 -8.42 -14.83 9.90
CA MET A 405 -8.99 -15.48 8.71
C MET A 405 -8.00 -15.48 7.52
N GLY A 406 -7.16 -14.45 7.37
CA GLY A 406 -6.10 -14.39 6.37
C GLY A 406 -4.92 -15.33 6.65
N SER A 407 -4.73 -15.73 7.89
CA SER A 407 -3.60 -16.57 8.30
C SER A 407 -3.73 -18.02 7.80
N PRO A 408 -2.62 -18.79 7.81
CA PRO A 408 -2.64 -20.23 7.51
C PRO A 408 -3.45 -21.06 8.50
N TRP A 409 -3.72 -20.54 9.71
CA TRP A 409 -4.49 -21.22 10.76
C TRP A 409 -5.99 -21.29 10.44
N TYR A 410 -6.49 -20.40 9.61
CA TYR A 410 -7.88 -20.41 9.14
C TYR A 410 -7.93 -21.02 7.75
N LEU A 411 -8.15 -22.31 7.72
CA LEU A 411 -8.38 -23.03 6.48
C LEU A 411 -9.85 -22.84 6.10
N VAL A 412 -10.10 -22.26 4.93
CA VAL A 412 -11.35 -22.49 4.23
C VAL A 412 -11.24 -23.95 3.79
N THR A 413 -12.05 -24.82 4.36
CA THR A 413 -12.07 -26.23 3.99
C THR A 413 -12.44 -26.34 2.52
N SER A 414 -11.43 -26.32 1.66
CA SER A 414 -11.56 -26.91 0.33
C SER A 414 -11.76 -28.41 0.54
N SER A 415 -12.71 -29.01 -0.15
CA SER A 415 -12.74 -30.47 -0.20
C SER A 415 -11.39 -30.96 -0.75
N PRO A 416 -10.92 -32.15 -0.38
CA PRO A 416 -9.70 -32.73 -0.99
C PRO A 416 -9.72 -32.69 -2.51
N ASP A 417 -10.91 -32.76 -3.11
CA ASP A 417 -11.14 -32.63 -4.55
C ASP A 417 -10.82 -31.22 -5.09
N GLN A 418 -11.04 -30.16 -4.29
CA GLN A 418 -10.72 -28.77 -4.65
C GLN A 418 -9.22 -28.51 -4.69
N GLU A 419 -8.47 -29.06 -3.73
CA GLU A 419 -7.00 -28.96 -3.72
C GLU A 419 -6.40 -29.75 -4.89
N ALA A 420 -6.96 -30.91 -5.22
CA ALA A 420 -6.53 -31.71 -6.37
C ALA A 420 -6.78 -30.98 -7.70
N VAL A 421 -7.98 -30.40 -7.88
CA VAL A 421 -8.32 -29.62 -9.08
C VAL A 421 -7.51 -28.33 -9.16
N ALA A 422 -7.34 -27.60 -8.07
CA ALA A 422 -6.53 -26.39 -8.02
C ALA A 422 -5.04 -26.67 -8.28
N ALA A 423 -4.54 -27.85 -7.89
CA ALA A 423 -3.17 -28.30 -8.17
C ALA A 423 -2.96 -28.74 -9.64
N LEU A 424 -4.01 -29.22 -10.30
CA LEU A 424 -3.95 -29.68 -11.70
C LEU A 424 -3.83 -28.53 -12.69
N VAL A 425 -4.58 -27.44 -12.50
CA VAL A 425 -4.62 -26.31 -13.45
C VAL A 425 -3.26 -25.64 -13.65
N PRO A 426 -2.43 -25.38 -12.61
CA PRO A 426 -1.12 -24.77 -12.79
C PRO A 426 -0.08 -25.66 -13.45
N GLN A 427 -0.16 -26.97 -13.25
CA GLN A 427 0.83 -27.91 -13.79
C GLN A 427 0.68 -28.13 -15.29
N THR A 428 -0.45 -27.77 -15.86
CA THR A 428 -0.85 -28.20 -17.17
C THR A 428 -0.60 -27.21 -18.31
N HIS A 429 -0.55 -25.88 -18.06
CA HIS A 429 -0.86 -25.02 -19.20
C HIS A 429 -0.10 -23.73 -19.49
N PRO A 430 0.75 -23.14 -18.67
CA PRO A 430 1.48 -21.96 -19.13
C PRO A 430 2.56 -22.25 -20.18
N GLY A 431 3.19 -23.42 -20.14
CA GLY A 431 4.21 -23.82 -21.11
C GLY A 431 3.64 -23.97 -22.53
N PRO A 432 2.73 -24.92 -22.75
CA PRO A 432 2.10 -25.14 -24.06
C PRO A 432 1.34 -23.92 -24.59
N LEU A 433 0.69 -23.13 -23.73
CA LEU A 433 0.03 -21.89 -24.15
C LEU A 433 1.00 -20.83 -24.64
N ARG A 434 2.20 -20.72 -24.06
CA ARG A 434 3.23 -19.76 -24.51
C ARG A 434 3.89 -20.15 -25.82
N GLU A 435 3.93 -21.44 -26.11
CA GLU A 435 4.44 -22.00 -27.37
C GLU A 435 3.38 -22.00 -28.47
N ALA A 436 2.11 -21.80 -28.12
CA ALA A 436 0.98 -21.81 -29.03
C ALA A 436 1.11 -20.71 -30.10
N ASP A 437 0.70 -21.07 -31.33
CA ASP A 437 0.64 -20.08 -32.41
C ASP A 437 -0.48 -19.07 -32.12
N TRP A 438 -0.09 -17.83 -31.88
CA TRP A 438 -1.02 -16.74 -31.57
C TRP A 438 -2.13 -16.59 -32.64
N ALA A 439 -1.79 -16.81 -33.89
CA ALA A 439 -2.75 -16.68 -35.00
C ALA A 439 -3.82 -17.77 -34.96
N GLU A 440 -3.50 -18.97 -34.46
CA GLU A 440 -4.41 -20.11 -34.36
C GLU A 440 -5.29 -20.10 -33.10
N LEU A 441 -5.06 -19.19 -32.15
CA LEU A 441 -5.92 -19.03 -31.00
C LEU A 441 -7.12 -18.14 -31.36
N GLU A 442 -8.16 -18.75 -31.93
CA GLU A 442 -9.40 -18.04 -32.25
C GLU A 442 -10.17 -17.61 -31.00
N PHE A 443 -10.88 -16.50 -31.11
CA PHE A 443 -11.70 -15.99 -29.99
C PHE A 443 -12.90 -16.89 -29.74
N GLY A 444 -13.16 -17.21 -28.49
CA GLY A 444 -14.30 -18.05 -28.11
C GLY A 444 -14.16 -18.68 -26.75
N THR A 445 -15.20 -19.42 -26.38
CA THR A 445 -15.20 -20.28 -25.20
C THR A 445 -15.25 -21.72 -25.66
N TYR A 446 -14.25 -22.49 -25.27
CA TYR A 446 -14.07 -23.87 -25.68
C TYR A 446 -14.14 -24.77 -24.45
N GLN A 447 -14.97 -25.82 -24.53
CA GLN A 447 -15.04 -26.83 -23.47
C GLN A 447 -13.96 -27.91 -23.71
N ALA A 448 -13.22 -28.26 -22.66
CA ALA A 448 -12.10 -29.20 -22.79
C ALA A 448 -12.51 -30.59 -23.36
N SER A 449 -13.64 -31.13 -22.91
CA SER A 449 -14.18 -32.41 -23.41
C SER A 449 -14.55 -32.39 -24.89
N GLN A 450 -14.69 -31.22 -25.50
CA GLN A 450 -15.01 -31.06 -26.92
C GLN A 450 -13.77 -30.79 -27.78
N TRP A 451 -12.57 -31.08 -27.30
CA TRP A 451 -11.31 -30.83 -27.98
C TRP A 451 -11.24 -31.35 -29.44
N PRO A 452 -11.85 -32.48 -29.80
CA PRO A 452 -11.80 -32.95 -31.21
C PRO A 452 -12.50 -32.01 -32.20
N LEU A 453 -13.43 -31.16 -31.72
CA LEU A 453 -14.21 -30.22 -32.51
C LEU A 453 -13.60 -28.81 -32.55
N ALA A 454 -12.46 -28.59 -31.91
CA ALA A 454 -11.81 -27.29 -31.92
C ALA A 454 -11.40 -26.86 -33.33
N PRO A 455 -11.57 -25.53 -33.64
CA PRO A 455 -11.43 -25.05 -35.02
C PRO A 455 -10.00 -25.09 -35.54
N THR A 456 -9.00 -24.97 -34.69
CA THR A 456 -7.59 -24.94 -35.07
C THR A 456 -6.79 -26.09 -34.44
N PRO A 457 -5.67 -26.52 -35.07
CA PRO A 457 -4.79 -27.55 -34.51
C PRO A 457 -4.28 -27.14 -33.10
N THR A 458 -3.80 -25.91 -32.94
CA THR A 458 -3.27 -25.41 -31.67
C THR A 458 -4.32 -25.44 -30.56
N LEU A 459 -5.55 -25.02 -30.84
CA LEU A 459 -6.65 -25.10 -29.85
C LEU A 459 -6.99 -26.54 -29.51
N ARG A 460 -6.94 -27.42 -30.49
CA ARG A 460 -7.21 -28.84 -30.31
C ARG A 460 -6.19 -29.50 -29.38
N ASP A 461 -4.92 -29.26 -29.64
CA ASP A 461 -3.82 -29.81 -28.83
C ASP A 461 -3.87 -29.28 -27.39
N LEU A 462 -4.11 -27.98 -27.21
CA LEU A 462 -4.23 -27.34 -25.89
C LEU A 462 -5.45 -27.88 -25.10
N LEU A 463 -6.59 -28.03 -25.76
CA LEU A 463 -7.80 -28.55 -25.10
C LEU A 463 -7.66 -30.06 -24.81
N TYR A 464 -6.98 -30.81 -25.65
CA TYR A 464 -6.66 -32.23 -25.39
C TYR A 464 -5.79 -32.36 -24.14
N LEU A 465 -4.71 -31.61 -24.05
CA LEU A 465 -3.85 -31.57 -22.86
C LEU A 465 -4.63 -31.15 -21.61
N PHE A 466 -5.53 -30.20 -21.74
CA PHE A 466 -6.36 -29.75 -20.63
C PHE A 466 -7.32 -30.85 -20.17
N GLU A 467 -7.99 -31.52 -21.09
CA GLU A 467 -8.90 -32.66 -20.80
C GLU A 467 -8.15 -33.85 -20.20
N GLU A 468 -6.97 -34.17 -20.73
CA GLU A 468 -6.13 -35.26 -20.21
C GLU A 468 -5.78 -35.05 -18.72
N HIS A 469 -5.50 -33.80 -18.34
CA HIS A 469 -5.13 -33.46 -16.96
C HIS A 469 -6.35 -33.36 -16.03
N LEU A 470 -7.54 -33.08 -16.54
CA LEU A 470 -8.78 -33.17 -15.76
C LEU A 470 -9.13 -34.63 -15.40
N GLY A 471 -8.47 -35.58 -16.02
CA GLY A 471 -8.66 -37.00 -15.78
C GLY A 471 -9.78 -37.63 -16.64
N PRO A 472 -9.95 -38.96 -16.58
CA PRO A 472 -10.88 -39.67 -17.42
C PRO A 472 -12.33 -39.24 -17.19
N ALA A 473 -13.09 -39.17 -18.29
CA ALA A 473 -14.50 -38.76 -18.27
C ALA A 473 -15.40 -39.73 -17.50
N GLU A 474 -14.97 -40.96 -17.30
CA GLU A 474 -15.71 -42.01 -16.60
C GLU A 474 -14.86 -42.59 -15.46
N GLY A 475 -15.38 -42.56 -14.23
CA GLY A 475 -14.75 -43.18 -13.06
C GLY A 475 -15.38 -42.67 -11.76
N PRO A 476 -15.27 -43.41 -10.64
CA PRO A 476 -15.85 -43.02 -9.35
C PRO A 476 -15.25 -41.77 -8.74
N GLU A 477 -14.14 -41.26 -9.28
CA GLU A 477 -13.40 -40.10 -8.76
C GLU A 477 -13.71 -38.81 -9.51
N ARG A 478 -14.28 -38.85 -10.72
CA ARG A 478 -14.64 -37.63 -11.47
C ARG A 478 -16.07 -37.19 -11.12
N ARG A 479 -16.18 -36.21 -10.30
CA ARG A 479 -17.44 -35.56 -9.91
C ARG A 479 -17.64 -34.30 -10.75
N ASP A 480 -18.42 -34.39 -11.83
CA ASP A 480 -18.93 -33.25 -12.63
C ASP A 480 -17.91 -32.08 -12.80
N VAL A 481 -16.66 -32.43 -13.12
CA VAL A 481 -15.61 -31.44 -13.37
C VAL A 481 -15.60 -31.10 -14.85
N GLU A 482 -15.80 -29.83 -15.18
CA GLU A 482 -15.76 -29.33 -16.55
C GLU A 482 -14.65 -28.29 -16.70
N GLY A 483 -13.84 -28.40 -17.74
CA GLY A 483 -12.80 -27.45 -18.11
C GLY A 483 -13.23 -26.56 -19.28
N PHE A 484 -12.97 -25.29 -19.21
CA PHE A 484 -13.22 -24.31 -20.25
C PHE A 484 -11.96 -23.52 -20.54
N MET A 485 -11.64 -23.33 -21.81
CA MET A 485 -10.64 -22.37 -22.28
C MET A 485 -11.39 -21.22 -22.96
N ILE A 486 -11.17 -20.01 -22.44
CA ILE A 486 -11.81 -18.79 -22.92
C ILE A 486 -10.71 -17.91 -23.52
N VAL A 487 -10.81 -17.63 -24.83
CA VAL A 487 -9.88 -16.77 -25.57
C VAL A 487 -10.59 -15.47 -25.88
N GLU A 488 -10.08 -14.36 -25.32
CA GLU A 488 -10.66 -13.03 -25.45
C GLU A 488 -9.68 -12.06 -26.11
N ASP A 489 -10.21 -11.11 -26.88
CA ASP A 489 -9.46 -9.95 -27.34
C ASP A 489 -9.28 -9.00 -26.14
N TRP A 490 -8.03 -8.82 -25.72
CA TRP A 490 -7.74 -7.96 -24.57
C TRP A 490 -7.30 -6.56 -25.00
N GLN A 491 -6.43 -6.48 -26.00
CA GLN A 491 -5.95 -5.25 -26.64
C GLN A 491 -5.39 -5.59 -28.02
N THR A 492 -5.06 -4.56 -28.82
CA THR A 492 -4.36 -4.75 -30.10
C THR A 492 -3.10 -5.59 -29.88
N ASP A 493 -3.00 -6.71 -30.60
CA ASP A 493 -1.92 -7.69 -30.50
C ASP A 493 -1.81 -8.46 -29.16
N LEU A 494 -2.86 -8.46 -28.32
CA LEU A 494 -2.88 -9.13 -27.04
C LEU A 494 -4.14 -9.95 -26.82
N LYS A 495 -4.00 -11.25 -26.66
CA LYS A 495 -5.07 -12.18 -26.30
C LYS A 495 -4.99 -12.55 -24.82
N LYS A 496 -6.13 -12.59 -24.15
CA LYS A 496 -6.27 -13.17 -22.81
C LYS A 496 -6.84 -14.57 -22.98
N VAL A 497 -6.11 -15.57 -22.52
CA VAL A 497 -6.57 -16.94 -22.43
C VAL A 497 -6.85 -17.27 -20.98
N THR A 498 -8.11 -17.57 -20.66
CA THR A 498 -8.53 -17.97 -19.32
C THR A 498 -8.85 -19.45 -19.31
N LEU A 499 -8.15 -20.22 -18.50
CA LEU A 499 -8.50 -21.59 -18.16
C LEU A 499 -9.43 -21.56 -16.96
N ARG A 500 -10.60 -22.15 -17.11
CA ARG A 500 -11.65 -22.20 -16.09
C ARG A 500 -12.04 -23.64 -15.85
N VAL A 501 -12.04 -24.05 -14.59
CA VAL A 501 -12.53 -25.37 -14.17
C VAL A 501 -13.74 -25.16 -13.28
N VAL A 502 -14.81 -25.87 -13.57
CA VAL A 502 -16.07 -25.83 -12.82
C VAL A 502 -16.36 -27.23 -12.29
N TRP A 503 -16.78 -27.34 -11.05
CA TRP A 503 -17.16 -28.62 -10.44
C TRP A 503 -18.30 -28.41 -9.44
N THR A 504 -18.96 -29.50 -9.09
CA THR A 504 -20.02 -29.51 -8.07
C THR A 504 -19.53 -30.25 -6.84
N ASN A 505 -19.61 -29.63 -5.69
CA ASN A 505 -19.27 -30.26 -4.41
C ASN A 505 -20.28 -31.36 -4.02
N PRO A 506 -19.93 -32.25 -3.09
CA PRO A 506 -20.84 -33.26 -2.57
C PRO A 506 -22.13 -32.72 -1.95
N ASP A 507 -22.13 -31.45 -1.52
CA ASP A 507 -23.30 -30.75 -0.99
C ASP A 507 -24.19 -30.11 -2.07
N GLY A 508 -23.81 -30.26 -3.34
CA GLY A 508 -24.51 -29.69 -4.50
C GLY A 508 -24.17 -28.25 -4.82
N SER A 509 -23.22 -27.62 -4.11
CA SER A 509 -22.78 -26.25 -4.40
C SER A 509 -21.84 -26.21 -5.60
N PRO A 510 -22.07 -25.32 -6.60
CA PRO A 510 -21.16 -25.15 -7.72
C PRO A 510 -19.92 -24.35 -7.26
N HIS A 511 -18.76 -24.77 -7.74
CA HIS A 511 -17.49 -24.07 -7.53
C HIS A 511 -16.77 -23.86 -8.87
N GLU A 512 -15.95 -22.80 -8.92
CA GLU A 512 -15.12 -22.56 -10.09
C GLU A 512 -13.72 -22.09 -9.68
N PHE A 513 -12.74 -22.46 -10.49
CA PHE A 513 -11.39 -21.92 -10.46
C PHE A 513 -11.04 -21.40 -11.85
N SER A 514 -10.38 -20.23 -11.93
CA SER A 514 -9.94 -19.69 -13.20
C SER A 514 -8.55 -19.08 -13.11
N GLN A 515 -7.75 -19.33 -14.14
CA GLN A 515 -6.42 -18.75 -14.31
C GLN A 515 -6.30 -18.13 -15.69
N SER A 516 -5.76 -16.91 -15.78
CA SER A 516 -5.60 -16.22 -17.05
C SER A 516 -4.13 -16.04 -17.41
N VAL A 517 -3.82 -16.25 -18.68
CA VAL A 517 -2.52 -15.97 -19.30
C VAL A 517 -2.73 -14.93 -20.41
N TYR A 518 -1.81 -14.00 -20.54
CA TYR A 518 -1.84 -13.00 -21.59
C TYR A 518 -0.78 -13.30 -22.62
N LEU A 519 -1.19 -13.44 -23.90
CA LEU A 519 -0.33 -13.80 -25.00
C LEU A 519 -0.22 -12.63 -25.98
N HIS A 520 1.00 -12.16 -26.18
CA HIS A 520 1.29 -11.09 -27.14
C HIS A 520 1.73 -11.71 -28.48
N ARG A 521 1.36 -11.05 -29.59
CA ARG A 521 1.67 -11.50 -30.96
C ARG A 521 3.16 -11.69 -31.20
N GLU A 522 4.03 -10.89 -30.55
CA GLU A 522 5.48 -10.93 -30.72
C GLU A 522 6.20 -11.79 -29.66
N SER A 523 5.48 -12.46 -28.75
CA SER A 523 6.10 -13.23 -27.66
C SER A 523 6.66 -14.59 -28.10
N ARG A 524 7.14 -14.72 -29.34
CA ARG A 524 8.11 -15.77 -29.64
C ARG A 524 9.42 -15.38 -28.97
N TYR A 525 9.75 -16.04 -27.88
CA TYR A 525 11.12 -16.00 -27.34
C TYR A 525 12.06 -16.46 -28.47
N GLY A 526 12.68 -15.49 -29.14
CA GLY A 526 13.85 -15.72 -29.92
C GLY A 526 14.93 -16.26 -28.99
N GLY A 527 15.16 -17.55 -29.02
CA GLY A 527 16.39 -18.13 -28.50
C GLY A 527 17.55 -17.54 -29.28
N GLY A 528 18.49 -16.91 -28.57
CA GLY A 528 19.76 -16.40 -29.02
C GLY A 528 20.58 -16.09 -27.78
#